data_8966231dbd8e5ff3888c78013bf8c4a9
#
_entry.id   8966231dbd8e5ff3888c78013bf8c4a9
#
_cell.length_a   1.000
_cell.length_b   1.000
_cell.length_c   1.000
_cell.angle_alpha   90.00
_cell.angle_beta   90.00
_cell.angle_gamma   90.00
#
_symmetry.space_group_name_H-M   'P 1'
#
loop_
_entity.id
_entity.type
_entity.pdbx_description
1 polymer ?
#
loop_
_entity_poly.entity_id
_entity_poly.type
_entity_poly.pdbx_seq_one_letter_code
_entity_poly.pdbx_strand_id
1 'polypeptide(L)'
;IIVDESKLGTRLGEKYPIPIEVVPEALNIARLGLLELGAASVELRQAVSKHGPVITEAGNLILDAQFSAIPDDLEFRIKSLLGVVESGLFLHYTDEVLIAKSDGVYVRTADSKGNITEQTL
;
A
#
# COMPACT_ATOMS: atom_id res chain seq x y z
N ILE A 1 13.89 0.60 6.76
CA ILE A 1 13.56 0.58 5.32
C ILE A 1 14.65 1.36 4.58
N ILE A 2 15.03 0.90 3.39
CA ILE A 2 16.00 1.58 2.52
C ILE A 2 15.31 1.90 1.21
N VAL A 3 15.36 3.17 0.80
CA VAL A 3 14.72 3.66 -0.43
C VAL A 3 15.59 4.73 -1.11
N ASP A 4 15.32 5.01 -2.38
CA ASP A 4 15.77 6.23 -3.03
C ASP A 4 14.69 7.33 -2.91
N GLU A 5 15.09 8.58 -3.21
CA GLU A 5 14.19 9.72 -3.07
C GLU A 5 12.93 9.66 -3.93
N SER A 6 12.93 8.88 -5.04
CA SER A 6 11.76 8.75 -5.90
C SER A 6 10.57 8.06 -5.22
N LYS A 7 10.86 7.28 -4.16
CA LYS A 7 9.84 6.58 -3.38
C LYS A 7 9.14 7.47 -2.35
N LEU A 8 9.68 8.65 -2.11
CA LEU A 8 9.07 9.58 -1.16
C LEU A 8 7.81 10.19 -1.76
N GLY A 9 6.78 10.29 -0.96
CA GLY A 9 5.54 10.98 -1.26
C GLY A 9 5.13 11.86 -0.09
N THR A 10 4.18 12.75 -0.31
CA THR A 10 3.60 13.57 0.76
C THR A 10 2.52 12.79 1.51
N ARG A 11 1.91 11.79 0.84
CA ARG A 11 0.85 10.95 1.38
C ARG A 11 0.94 9.54 0.79
N LEU A 12 0.66 8.53 1.62
CA LEU A 12 0.52 7.14 1.15
C LEU A 12 -0.65 7.03 0.15
N GLY A 13 -0.48 6.18 -0.86
CA GLY A 13 -1.48 6.00 -1.90
C GLY A 13 -1.60 7.16 -2.90
N GLU A 14 -0.75 8.19 -2.79
CA GLU A 14 -0.77 9.35 -3.68
C GLU A 14 -0.31 9.01 -5.09
N LYS A 15 0.84 8.34 -5.20
CA LYS A 15 1.47 8.03 -6.49
C LYS A 15 0.95 6.72 -7.09
N TYR A 16 0.63 5.76 -6.24
CA TYR A 16 0.22 4.43 -6.66
C TYR A 16 -0.95 3.95 -5.82
N PRO A 17 -1.89 3.19 -6.42
CA PRO A 17 -2.95 2.55 -5.66
C PRO A 17 -2.37 1.51 -4.69
N ILE A 18 -3.15 1.17 -3.68
CA ILE A 18 -2.80 0.14 -2.71
C ILE A 18 -3.14 -1.22 -3.30
N PRO A 19 -2.16 -2.12 -3.51
CA PRO A 19 -2.42 -3.47 -3.97
C PRO A 19 -2.97 -4.32 -2.82
N ILE A 20 -4.01 -5.09 -3.11
CA ILE A 20 -4.67 -5.95 -2.14
C ILE A 20 -4.84 -7.33 -2.77
N GLU A 21 -4.23 -8.34 -2.16
CA GLU A 21 -4.36 -9.73 -2.58
C GLU A 21 -5.65 -10.31 -2.05
N VAL A 22 -6.44 -10.90 -2.95
CA VAL A 22 -7.75 -11.49 -2.62
C VAL A 22 -7.89 -12.89 -3.22
N VAL A 23 -8.56 -13.79 -2.51
CA VAL A 23 -8.90 -15.09 -3.09
C VAL A 23 -9.89 -14.88 -4.25
N PRO A 24 -9.77 -15.64 -5.36
CA PRO A 24 -10.60 -15.42 -6.56
C PRO A 24 -12.10 -15.46 -6.29
N GLU A 25 -12.55 -16.35 -5.42
CA GLU A 25 -13.95 -16.53 -5.08
C GLU A 25 -14.56 -15.31 -4.34
N ALA A 26 -13.72 -14.54 -3.67
CA ALA A 26 -14.13 -13.35 -2.91
C ALA A 26 -13.96 -12.03 -3.68
N LEU A 27 -13.57 -12.06 -4.96
CA LEU A 27 -13.24 -10.87 -5.74
C LEU A 27 -14.30 -9.77 -5.63
N ASN A 28 -15.56 -10.09 -5.86
CA ASN A 28 -16.63 -9.10 -5.85
C ASN A 28 -16.96 -8.58 -4.47
N ILE A 29 -17.00 -9.45 -3.46
CA ILE A 29 -17.28 -9.01 -2.09
C ILE A 29 -16.15 -8.17 -1.49
N ALA A 30 -14.90 -8.52 -1.79
CA ALA A 30 -13.75 -7.72 -1.38
C ALA A 30 -13.77 -6.35 -2.06
N ARG A 31 -14.06 -6.29 -3.37
CA ARG A 31 -14.20 -5.02 -4.09
C ARG A 31 -15.26 -4.11 -3.47
N LEU A 32 -16.44 -4.64 -3.19
CA LEU A 32 -17.51 -3.89 -2.53
C LEU A 32 -17.09 -3.40 -1.15
N GLY A 33 -16.46 -4.26 -0.36
CA GLY A 33 -15.94 -3.90 0.96
C GLY A 33 -14.91 -2.76 0.89
N LEU A 34 -14.00 -2.77 -0.08
CA LEU A 34 -13.02 -1.69 -0.28
C LEU A 34 -13.69 -0.37 -0.65
N LEU A 35 -14.72 -0.40 -1.50
CA LEU A 35 -15.51 0.79 -1.83
C LEU A 35 -16.25 1.32 -0.60
N GLU A 36 -16.82 0.47 0.23
CA GLU A 36 -17.46 0.85 1.50
C GLU A 36 -16.48 1.44 2.51
N LEU A 37 -15.21 1.02 2.47
CA LEU A 37 -14.14 1.60 3.27
C LEU A 37 -13.67 2.98 2.77
N GLY A 38 -14.18 3.43 1.63
CA GLY A 38 -13.91 4.75 1.08
C GLY A 38 -12.93 4.78 -0.09
N ALA A 39 -12.63 3.64 -0.71
CA ALA A 39 -11.84 3.63 -1.96
C ALA A 39 -12.59 4.41 -3.05
N ALA A 40 -11.89 5.33 -3.72
CA ALA A 40 -12.43 6.08 -4.85
C ALA A 40 -12.55 5.18 -6.10
N SER A 41 -11.66 4.20 -6.24
CA SER A 41 -11.72 3.19 -7.29
C SER A 41 -11.07 1.89 -6.83
N VAL A 42 -11.51 0.77 -7.38
CA VAL A 42 -10.95 -0.56 -7.14
C VAL A 42 -10.90 -1.30 -8.46
N GLU A 43 -9.69 -1.55 -8.96
CA GLU A 43 -9.46 -2.17 -10.26
C GLU A 43 -8.76 -3.52 -10.11
N LEU A 44 -9.20 -4.52 -10.88
CA LEU A 44 -8.51 -5.80 -10.99
C LEU A 44 -7.23 -5.61 -11.80
N ARG A 45 -6.07 -5.91 -11.20
CA ARG A 45 -4.78 -5.74 -11.87
C ARG A 45 -4.67 -6.69 -13.06
N GLN A 46 -4.39 -6.12 -14.23
CA GLN A 46 -4.18 -6.85 -15.48
C GLN A 46 -2.69 -7.14 -15.70
N ALA A 47 -2.40 -8.29 -16.30
CA ALA A 47 -1.04 -8.64 -16.71
C ALA A 47 -0.57 -7.77 -17.88
N VAL A 48 0.69 -7.35 -17.88
CA VAL A 48 1.25 -6.45 -18.88
C VAL A 48 1.51 -7.19 -20.20
N SER A 49 1.95 -8.43 -20.15
CA SER A 49 2.42 -9.19 -21.32
C SER A 49 1.47 -10.32 -21.76
N LYS A 50 0.36 -10.50 -21.08
CA LYS A 50 -0.62 -11.56 -21.33
C LYS A 50 -2.03 -11.01 -21.16
N HIS A 51 -3.01 -11.60 -21.84
CA HIS A 51 -4.41 -11.31 -21.57
C HIS A 51 -4.84 -11.93 -20.24
N GLY A 52 -5.58 -11.17 -19.45
CA GLY A 52 -6.13 -11.62 -18.19
C GLY A 52 -5.48 -10.97 -16.97
N PRO A 53 -5.95 -11.31 -15.77
CA PRO A 53 -5.48 -10.72 -14.53
C PRO A 53 -4.11 -11.24 -14.14
N VAL A 54 -3.40 -10.46 -13.29
CA VAL A 54 -2.22 -10.94 -12.58
C VAL A 54 -2.65 -12.01 -11.58
N ILE A 55 -1.94 -13.13 -11.58
CA ILE A 55 -2.13 -14.23 -10.63
C ILE A 55 -0.90 -14.27 -9.72
N THR A 56 -1.12 -14.27 -8.41
CA THR A 56 -0.03 -14.38 -7.43
C THR A 56 0.53 -15.81 -7.37
N GLU A 57 1.66 -16.00 -6.72
CA GLU A 57 2.23 -17.33 -6.51
C GLU A 57 1.28 -18.28 -5.76
N ALA A 58 0.43 -17.75 -4.89
CA ALA A 58 -0.61 -18.49 -4.18
C ALA A 58 -1.90 -18.73 -5.01
N GLY A 59 -1.94 -18.30 -6.28
CA GLY A 59 -3.10 -18.45 -7.15
C GLY A 59 -4.20 -17.42 -6.91
N ASN A 60 -3.90 -16.33 -6.24
CA ASN A 60 -4.85 -15.26 -5.91
C ASN A 60 -4.79 -14.10 -6.92
N LEU A 61 -5.74 -13.19 -6.80
CA LEU A 61 -5.85 -11.99 -7.62
C LEU A 61 -5.35 -10.76 -6.85
N ILE A 62 -5.10 -9.67 -7.57
CA ILE A 62 -4.74 -8.39 -6.97
C ILE A 62 -5.77 -7.34 -7.37
N LEU A 63 -6.35 -6.69 -6.36
CA LEU A 63 -7.15 -5.47 -6.51
C LEU A 63 -6.27 -4.26 -6.22
N ASP A 64 -6.23 -3.30 -7.12
CA ASP A 64 -5.59 -2.01 -6.93
C ASP A 64 -6.64 -1.00 -6.46
N ALA A 65 -6.55 -0.57 -5.20
CA ALA A 65 -7.50 0.33 -4.57
C ALA A 65 -6.89 1.72 -4.37
N GLN A 66 -7.59 2.74 -4.85
CA GLN A 66 -7.21 4.14 -4.69
C GLN A 66 -7.98 4.76 -3.53
N PHE A 67 -7.26 5.27 -2.53
CA PHE A 67 -7.83 5.99 -1.39
C PHE A 67 -7.37 7.44 -1.39
N SER A 68 -8.30 8.38 -1.22
CA SER A 68 -7.98 9.81 -1.06
C SER A 68 -7.56 10.16 0.37
N ALA A 69 -7.93 9.35 1.35
CA ALA A 69 -7.51 9.48 2.74
C ALA A 69 -7.16 8.10 3.30
N ILE A 70 -6.14 8.04 4.15
CA ILE A 70 -5.67 6.81 4.79
C ILE A 70 -5.74 7.01 6.32
N PRO A 71 -6.89 6.68 6.95
CA PRO A 71 -7.00 6.67 8.40
C PRO A 71 -6.07 5.63 9.02
N ASP A 72 -5.67 5.83 10.27
CA ASP A 72 -4.73 4.96 10.99
C ASP A 72 -5.20 3.50 11.12
N ASP A 73 -6.50 3.25 11.07
CA ASP A 73 -7.08 1.91 11.16
C ASP A 73 -7.36 1.25 9.79
N LEU A 74 -7.04 1.92 8.68
CA LEU A 74 -7.42 1.45 7.34
C LEU A 74 -6.78 0.11 7.01
N GLU A 75 -5.51 -0.09 7.32
CA GLU A 75 -4.83 -1.38 7.10
C GLU A 75 -5.56 -2.53 7.79
N PHE A 76 -5.90 -2.36 9.06
CA PHE A 76 -6.65 -3.36 9.83
C PHE A 76 -8.03 -3.62 9.23
N ARG A 77 -8.74 -2.57 8.83
CA ARG A 77 -10.09 -2.70 8.23
C ARG A 77 -10.04 -3.40 6.88
N ILE A 78 -9.04 -3.11 6.04
CA ILE A 78 -8.83 -3.82 4.76
C ILE A 78 -8.57 -5.31 5.03
N LYS A 79 -7.65 -5.62 5.93
CA LYS A 79 -7.29 -7.02 6.25
C LYS A 79 -8.41 -7.80 6.95
N SER A 80 -9.41 -7.11 7.47
CA SER A 80 -10.61 -7.71 8.08
C SER A 80 -11.72 -8.04 7.06
N LEU A 81 -11.57 -7.61 5.80
CA LEU A 81 -12.53 -7.94 4.75
C LEU A 81 -12.45 -9.42 4.38
N LEU A 82 -13.61 -10.02 4.14
CA LEU A 82 -13.69 -11.41 3.71
C LEU A 82 -12.94 -11.64 2.40
N GLY A 83 -12.05 -12.63 2.41
CA GLY A 83 -11.26 -13.03 1.24
C GLY A 83 -10.03 -12.20 0.95
N VAL A 84 -9.75 -11.17 1.74
CA VAL A 84 -8.47 -10.46 1.68
C VAL A 84 -7.39 -11.30 2.35
N VAL A 85 -6.29 -11.54 1.61
CA VAL A 85 -5.13 -12.32 2.06
C VAL A 85 -4.07 -11.39 2.64
N GLU A 86 -3.72 -10.33 1.90
CA GLU A 86 -2.73 -9.35 2.33
C GLU A 86 -3.00 -8.00 1.66
N SER A 87 -2.43 -6.96 2.23
CA SER A 87 -2.50 -5.59 1.75
C SER A 87 -1.10 -5.00 1.58
N GLY A 88 -0.91 -4.19 0.55
CA GLY A 88 0.32 -3.40 0.36
C GLY A 88 0.35 -2.11 1.20
N LEU A 89 -0.61 -1.90 2.08
CA LEU A 89 -0.61 -0.80 3.03
C LEU A 89 0.02 -1.27 4.35
N PHE A 90 1.13 -0.65 4.72
CA PHE A 90 1.85 -0.95 5.96
C PHE A 90 1.95 0.31 6.81
N LEU A 91 1.17 0.38 7.88
CA LEU A 91 1.13 1.50 8.81
C LEU A 91 1.84 1.12 10.11
N HIS A 92 2.63 2.06 10.66
CA HIS A 92 3.27 1.92 11.98
C HIS A 92 4.29 0.77 12.13
N TYR A 93 4.86 0.28 11.01
CA TYR A 93 5.89 -0.78 11.03
C TYR A 93 7.31 -0.27 10.93
N THR A 94 7.49 1.04 10.67
CA THR A 94 8.79 1.60 10.33
C THR A 94 9.30 2.51 11.44
N ASP A 95 10.45 2.18 11.99
CA ASP A 95 11.15 3.02 12.97
C ASP A 95 12.10 4.00 12.27
N GLU A 96 12.74 3.54 11.18
CA GLU A 96 13.77 4.30 10.49
C GLU A 96 13.74 4.06 8.98
N VAL A 97 13.95 5.12 8.20
CA VAL A 97 14.08 5.07 6.75
C VAL A 97 15.42 5.68 6.32
N LEU A 98 16.23 4.89 5.63
CA LEU A 98 17.43 5.36 4.95
C LEU A 98 17.08 5.79 3.52
N ILE A 99 17.38 7.01 3.19
CA ILE A 99 17.00 7.63 1.91
C ILE A 99 18.24 7.99 1.13
N ALA A 100 18.46 7.33 -0.01
CA ALA A 100 19.49 7.71 -0.95
C ALA A 100 19.02 8.90 -1.80
N LYS A 101 19.74 10.00 -1.74
CA LYS A 101 19.56 11.19 -2.57
C LYS A 101 20.81 11.43 -3.41
N SER A 102 20.72 12.33 -4.39
CA SER A 102 21.85 12.67 -5.26
C SER A 102 23.06 13.26 -4.53
N ASP A 103 22.86 13.88 -3.37
CA ASP A 103 23.85 14.54 -2.55
C ASP A 103 24.27 13.75 -1.30
N GLY A 104 23.74 12.56 -1.08
CA GLY A 104 24.10 11.71 0.05
C GLY A 104 22.99 10.79 0.56
N VAL A 105 23.23 10.23 1.73
CA VAL A 105 22.27 9.36 2.41
C VAL A 105 21.71 10.08 3.64
N TYR A 106 20.42 10.02 3.80
CA TYR A 106 19.69 10.65 4.90
C TYR A 106 18.98 9.60 5.73
N VAL A 107 18.89 9.84 7.03
CA VAL A 107 18.14 9.02 7.97
C VAL A 107 16.90 9.79 8.40
N ARG A 108 15.74 9.22 8.20
CA ARG A 108 14.46 9.76 8.66
C ARG A 108 13.89 8.87 9.77
N THR A 109 13.58 9.48 10.89
CA THR A 109 12.98 8.80 12.06
C THR A 109 11.72 9.54 12.51
N ALA A 110 10.78 8.81 13.11
CA ALA A 110 9.61 9.40 13.76
C ALA A 110 9.70 9.17 15.28
N ASP A 111 9.36 10.19 16.06
CA ASP A 111 9.23 10.03 17.50
C ASP A 111 7.88 9.41 17.89
N SER A 112 7.68 9.11 19.18
CA SER A 112 6.44 8.54 19.70
C SER A 112 5.20 9.46 19.52
N LYS A 113 5.42 10.73 19.16
CA LYS A 113 4.37 11.72 18.89
C LYS A 113 4.10 11.88 17.39
N GLY A 114 4.86 11.16 16.54
CA GLY A 114 4.75 11.24 15.09
C GLY A 114 5.53 12.40 14.46
N ASN A 115 6.37 13.12 15.22
CA ASN A 115 7.23 14.14 14.65
C ASN A 115 8.36 13.47 13.87
N ILE A 116 8.55 13.90 12.63
CA ILE A 116 9.56 13.36 11.74
C ILE A 116 10.80 14.24 11.80
N THR A 117 11.96 13.60 12.00
CA THR A 117 13.28 14.22 11.88
C THR A 117 14.06 13.60 10.75
N GLU A 118 14.81 14.40 10.01
CA GLU A 118 15.70 13.94 8.95
C GLU A 118 17.11 14.51 9.19
N GLN A 119 18.10 13.66 9.10
CA GLN A 119 19.52 14.05 9.27
C GLN A 119 20.39 13.31 8.27
N THR A 120 21.53 13.91 7.92
CA THR A 120 22.53 13.26 7.06
C THR A 120 23.19 12.11 7.82
N LEU A 121 23.34 10.98 7.15
CA LEU A 121 24.05 9.83 7.69
C LEU A 121 25.57 10.11 7.78
#